data_4638e958f7605a6efe15a63b1f9232f1
#
_entry.id   4638e958f7605a6efe15a63b1f9232f1
#
_cell.length_a   1.000
_cell.length_b   1.000
_cell.length_c   1.000
_cell.angle_alpha   90.00
_cell.angle_beta   90.00
_cell.angle_gamma   90.00
#
_symmetry.space_group_name_H-M   'P 1'
#
loop_
_entity.id
_entity.type
_entity.pdbx_description
1 polymer ?
#
loop_
_entity_poly.entity_id
_entity_poly.type
_entity_poly.pdbx_seq_one_letter_code
_entity_poly.pdbx_strand_id
1 'polypeptide(L)'
;DITYENIVYGSTLAEKDKGKKTLPKVNKKPFTTELGNVTPFIIHPATWSSGEIKYQARKIVTAKLNNNGFNCIAAQVVVLPKDWKHASKLVSAIKKQLSIEKDRLAYYPKSTETLNTLKKAKHITQENDLSCATPHLTKDLELNDYFEQNEVWSSTLFFKYIEYSDELDFVEKSINYVNNQVWGNLGAAVLIKRHNNKKNKIYTDTYTAKLNYGTVAINEWPALGFIIPTMPWGGFPGNKDSDIQSGQGYVHNAYFFESPLKGVLYSKFKLPFVDPVWFTSNKKGTKVFKRLTYYQIDNSKLNLIKLIFSALI
;
A
#
# COMPACT_ATOMS: atom_id res chain seq x y z
N ASP A 1 2.08 -11.75 11.74
CA ASP A 1 3.05 -11.86 12.86
C ASP A 1 2.80 -13.07 13.75
N ILE A 2 1.56 -13.33 14.17
CA ILE A 2 1.25 -14.50 15.02
C ILE A 2 1.71 -15.81 14.37
N THR A 3 1.53 -15.97 13.06
CA THR A 3 1.99 -17.17 12.34
C THR A 3 3.51 -17.25 12.34
N TYR A 4 4.19 -16.16 12.07
CA TYR A 4 5.65 -16.07 12.17
C TYR A 4 6.14 -16.43 13.56
N GLU A 5 5.56 -15.81 14.58
CA GLU A 5 5.91 -16.05 15.98
C GLU A 5 5.71 -17.53 16.38
N ASN A 6 4.59 -18.13 15.99
CA ASN A 6 4.31 -19.54 16.27
C ASN A 6 5.30 -20.48 15.60
N ILE A 7 5.70 -20.20 14.36
CA ILE A 7 6.64 -21.04 13.60
C ILE A 7 8.06 -20.90 14.15
N VAL A 8 8.47 -19.70 14.52
CA VAL A 8 9.86 -19.41 14.88
C VAL A 8 10.15 -19.62 16.36
N TYR A 9 9.21 -19.22 17.22
CA TYR A 9 9.41 -19.20 18.67
C TYR A 9 8.51 -20.17 19.45
N GLY A 10 7.60 -20.88 18.78
CA GLY A 10 6.67 -21.78 19.40
C GLY A 10 5.29 -21.17 19.68
N SER A 11 4.33 -22.03 19.97
CA SER A 11 2.90 -21.68 20.04
C SER A 11 2.42 -21.24 21.42
N THR A 12 3.18 -21.48 22.47
CA THR A 12 2.81 -21.05 23.83
C THR A 12 3.24 -19.60 24.09
N LEU A 13 2.49 -18.87 24.91
CA LEU A 13 2.84 -17.51 25.32
C LEU A 13 4.21 -17.47 26.03
N ALA A 14 4.51 -18.50 26.84
CA ALA A 14 5.81 -18.60 27.52
C ALA A 14 6.97 -18.82 26.55
N GLU A 15 6.79 -19.60 25.49
CA GLU A 15 7.78 -19.80 24.44
C GLU A 15 7.96 -18.52 23.62
N LYS A 16 6.87 -17.81 23.28
CA LYS A 16 6.92 -16.52 22.59
C LYS A 16 7.66 -15.46 23.37
N ASP A 17 7.35 -15.31 24.66
CA ASP A 17 8.01 -14.31 25.51
C ASP A 17 9.49 -14.61 25.70
N LYS A 18 9.84 -15.86 25.82
CA LYS A 18 11.23 -16.30 25.92
C LYS A 18 11.97 -16.10 24.60
N GLY A 19 11.37 -16.48 23.46
CA GLY A 19 11.95 -16.31 22.13
C GLY A 19 12.26 -14.85 21.80
N LYS A 20 11.37 -13.92 22.15
CA LYS A 20 11.57 -12.48 21.93
C LYS A 20 12.70 -11.88 22.76
N LYS A 21 13.03 -12.46 23.91
CA LYS A 21 13.98 -11.86 24.85
C LYS A 21 15.40 -12.44 24.76
N THR A 22 15.60 -13.73 24.66
CA THR A 22 16.94 -14.33 24.76
C THR A 22 17.06 -15.78 24.28
N LEU A 23 15.99 -16.47 23.91
CA LEU A 23 16.09 -17.90 23.60
C LEU A 23 16.30 -18.19 22.13
N PRO A 24 16.98 -19.31 21.85
CA PRO A 24 17.15 -19.77 20.48
C PRO A 24 15.79 -20.07 19.83
N LYS A 25 15.68 -19.76 18.54
CA LYS A 25 14.52 -20.12 17.74
C LYS A 25 14.23 -21.62 17.87
N VAL A 26 12.96 -21.96 18.05
CA VAL A 26 12.50 -23.35 17.99
C VAL A 26 12.72 -23.92 16.59
N ASN A 27 12.45 -23.13 15.56
CA ASN A 27 12.77 -23.48 14.19
C ASN A 27 14.22 -23.12 13.85
N LYS A 28 15.04 -24.12 13.62
CA LYS A 28 16.47 -23.99 13.25
C LYS A 28 16.70 -24.02 11.74
N LYS A 29 15.68 -24.23 10.92
CA LYS A 29 15.82 -24.25 9.45
C LYS A 29 15.99 -22.83 8.90
N PRO A 30 16.78 -22.65 7.83
CA PRO A 30 16.76 -21.39 7.09
C PRO A 30 15.34 -21.10 6.60
N PHE A 31 14.91 -19.85 6.72
CA PHE A 31 13.60 -19.41 6.26
C PHE A 31 13.66 -17.95 5.82
N THR A 32 12.74 -17.58 4.97
CA THR A 32 12.43 -16.19 4.64
C THR A 32 11.01 -15.89 5.10
N THR A 33 10.73 -14.64 5.37
CA THR A 33 9.40 -14.18 5.78
C THR A 33 9.01 -12.97 4.96
N GLU A 34 7.76 -12.95 4.52
CA GLU A 34 7.12 -11.76 3.95
C GLU A 34 5.88 -11.49 4.78
N LEU A 35 5.84 -10.34 5.42
CA LEU A 35 4.79 -9.92 6.33
C LEU A 35 4.15 -8.63 5.84
N GLY A 36 3.14 -8.17 6.58
CA GLY A 36 2.37 -7.00 6.20
C GLY A 36 3.07 -5.67 6.39
N ASN A 37 2.32 -4.62 6.14
CA ASN A 37 2.80 -3.24 6.15
C ASN A 37 1.66 -2.25 6.35
N VAL A 38 1.87 -1.26 7.17
CA VAL A 38 1.05 -0.05 7.16
C VAL A 38 1.48 0.81 5.97
N THR A 39 0.88 0.57 4.81
CA THR A 39 1.35 1.15 3.54
C THR A 39 1.06 2.65 3.44
N PRO A 40 2.09 3.51 3.39
CA PRO A 40 1.92 4.94 3.19
C PRO A 40 1.77 5.30 1.70
N PHE A 41 0.92 6.30 1.45
CA PHE A 41 0.82 7.03 0.19
C PHE A 41 1.21 8.48 0.44
N ILE A 42 2.43 8.87 0.09
CA ILE A 42 2.96 10.22 0.29
C ILE A 42 2.54 11.10 -0.89
N ILE A 43 1.87 12.20 -0.59
CA ILE A 43 1.38 13.15 -1.59
C ILE A 43 2.31 14.35 -1.68
N HIS A 44 3.21 14.36 -2.66
CA HIS A 44 4.12 15.48 -2.85
C HIS A 44 3.35 16.74 -3.30
N PRO A 45 3.57 17.91 -2.65
CA PRO A 45 2.86 19.14 -2.97
C PRO A 45 3.15 19.62 -4.40
N ALA A 46 2.12 19.88 -5.16
CA ALA A 46 2.21 20.44 -6.52
C ALA A 46 0.86 21.03 -6.93
N THR A 47 0.82 21.73 -8.07
CA THR A 47 -0.46 22.15 -8.65
C THR A 47 -1.06 21.01 -9.48
N TRP A 48 -2.21 20.48 -9.02
CA TRP A 48 -2.95 19.40 -9.68
C TRP A 48 -4.23 19.94 -10.33
N SER A 49 -4.54 19.45 -11.50
CA SER A 49 -5.84 19.66 -12.12
C SER A 49 -6.93 18.82 -11.47
N SER A 50 -8.19 19.20 -11.66
CA SER A 50 -9.33 18.42 -11.14
C SER A 50 -9.35 16.98 -11.68
N GLY A 51 -8.92 16.77 -12.92
CA GLY A 51 -8.80 15.45 -13.52
C GLY A 51 -7.68 14.60 -12.89
N GLU A 52 -6.58 15.21 -12.50
CA GLU A 52 -5.47 14.54 -11.78
C GLU A 52 -5.90 14.18 -10.36
N ILE A 53 -6.57 15.08 -9.66
CA ILE A 53 -7.11 14.82 -8.31
C ILE A 53 -8.05 13.59 -8.31
N LYS A 54 -9.02 13.58 -9.24
CA LYS A 54 -9.95 12.44 -9.37
C LYS A 54 -9.23 11.14 -9.73
N TYR A 55 -8.21 11.20 -10.59
CA TYR A 55 -7.43 10.02 -10.97
C TYR A 55 -6.66 9.46 -9.78
N GLN A 56 -5.95 10.31 -9.00
CA GLN A 56 -5.21 9.86 -7.82
C GLN A 56 -6.16 9.36 -6.72
N ALA A 57 -7.32 9.97 -6.55
CA ALA A 57 -8.34 9.46 -5.63
C ALA A 57 -8.77 8.03 -5.99
N ARG A 58 -9.04 7.74 -7.28
CA ARG A 58 -9.37 6.38 -7.74
C ARG A 58 -8.22 5.40 -7.52
N LYS A 59 -6.97 5.83 -7.76
CA LYS A 59 -5.77 5.00 -7.51
C LYS A 59 -5.67 4.62 -6.04
N ILE A 60 -5.73 5.59 -5.13
CA ILE A 60 -5.62 5.35 -3.68
C ILE A 60 -6.77 4.45 -3.19
N VAL A 61 -8.00 4.72 -3.61
CA VAL A 61 -9.16 3.91 -3.24
C VAL A 61 -9.02 2.47 -3.77
N THR A 62 -8.54 2.30 -5.00
CA THR A 62 -8.28 0.98 -5.55
C THR A 62 -7.21 0.24 -4.77
N ALA A 63 -6.09 0.91 -4.45
CA ALA A 63 -5.02 0.32 -3.65
C ALA A 63 -5.50 -0.08 -2.23
N LYS A 64 -6.52 0.61 -1.68
CA LYS A 64 -7.17 0.23 -0.44
C LYS A 64 -8.15 -0.91 -0.61
N LEU A 65 -9.05 -0.83 -1.59
CA LEU A 65 -10.18 -1.73 -1.72
C LEU A 65 -9.86 -3.01 -2.51
N ASN A 66 -8.68 -3.12 -3.11
CA ASN A 66 -8.27 -4.39 -3.69
C ASN A 66 -8.35 -5.49 -2.61
N ASN A 67 -9.04 -6.59 -2.95
CA ASN A 67 -9.36 -7.63 -1.98
C ASN A 67 -9.97 -7.10 -0.67
N ASN A 68 -10.76 -6.05 -0.74
CA ASN A 68 -11.40 -5.39 0.41
C ASN A 68 -10.43 -4.89 1.50
N GLY A 69 -9.20 -4.58 1.14
CA GLY A 69 -8.15 -4.17 2.07
C GLY A 69 -7.45 -5.33 2.80
N PHE A 70 -7.78 -6.56 2.43
CA PHE A 70 -7.16 -7.77 3.00
C PHE A 70 -5.94 -8.18 2.17
N ASN A 71 -4.94 -7.36 2.19
CA ASN A 71 -3.62 -7.68 1.61
C ASN A 71 -2.51 -6.90 2.34
N CYS A 72 -1.32 -7.45 2.31
CA CYS A 72 -0.12 -6.98 3.01
C CYS A 72 0.35 -5.58 2.56
N ILE A 73 -0.17 -5.05 1.47
CA ILE A 73 0.26 -3.78 0.85
C ILE A 73 -0.92 -2.86 0.56
N ALA A 74 -2.07 -3.09 1.21
CA ALA A 74 -3.23 -2.22 1.08
C ALA A 74 -2.89 -0.80 1.55
N ALA A 75 -3.23 0.22 0.77
CA ALA A 75 -3.08 1.61 1.20
C ALA A 75 -3.74 1.82 2.56
N GLN A 76 -3.04 2.40 3.52
CA GLN A 76 -3.59 2.66 4.84
C GLN A 76 -3.45 4.12 5.26
N VAL A 77 -2.27 4.71 5.11
CA VAL A 77 -2.00 6.09 5.52
C VAL A 77 -1.76 6.97 4.31
N VAL A 78 -2.57 8.00 4.14
CA VAL A 78 -2.37 9.03 3.12
C VAL A 78 -1.68 10.22 3.77
N VAL A 79 -0.41 10.41 3.45
CA VAL A 79 0.43 11.49 4.02
C VAL A 79 0.29 12.73 3.16
N LEU A 80 -0.26 13.79 3.72
CA LEU A 80 -0.64 15.03 3.05
C LEU A 80 0.18 16.22 3.57
N PRO A 81 0.59 17.15 2.70
CA PRO A 81 1.11 18.42 3.17
C PRO A 81 -0.02 19.23 3.83
N LYS A 82 0.19 19.71 5.06
CA LYS A 82 -0.75 20.59 5.74
C LYS A 82 -0.88 21.89 4.95
N ASP A 83 -2.09 22.43 4.87
CA ASP A 83 -2.41 23.68 4.15
C ASP A 83 -2.09 23.68 2.63
N TRP A 84 -1.78 22.51 2.07
CA TRP A 84 -1.67 22.38 0.61
C TRP A 84 -3.04 22.64 -0.05
N LYS A 85 -3.08 23.61 -0.98
CA LYS A 85 -4.30 24.12 -1.61
C LYS A 85 -5.22 23.05 -2.24
N HIS A 86 -4.72 21.84 -2.48
CA HIS A 86 -5.50 20.73 -3.03
C HIS A 86 -5.79 19.62 -2.02
N ALA A 87 -5.33 19.70 -0.77
CA ALA A 87 -5.52 18.67 0.23
C ALA A 87 -7.01 18.34 0.45
N SER A 88 -7.82 19.34 0.75
CA SER A 88 -9.28 19.18 0.96
C SER A 88 -10.00 18.63 -0.28
N LYS A 89 -9.58 19.05 -1.48
CA LYS A 89 -10.15 18.55 -2.74
C LYS A 89 -9.80 17.08 -2.98
N LEU A 90 -8.57 16.67 -2.69
CA LEU A 90 -8.14 15.27 -2.81
C LEU A 90 -8.89 14.39 -1.80
N VAL A 91 -8.95 14.79 -0.54
CA VAL A 91 -9.69 14.08 0.52
C VAL A 91 -11.15 13.94 0.14
N SER A 92 -11.81 15.02 -0.31
CA SER A 92 -13.19 14.98 -0.78
C SER A 92 -13.40 14.05 -1.98
N ALA A 93 -12.44 14.02 -2.91
CA ALA A 93 -12.49 13.11 -4.06
C ALA A 93 -12.31 11.64 -3.65
N ILE A 94 -11.43 11.35 -2.67
CA ILE A 94 -11.27 10.01 -2.08
C ILE A 94 -12.57 9.58 -1.39
N LYS A 95 -13.17 10.44 -0.55
CA LYS A 95 -14.46 10.19 0.10
C LYS A 95 -15.56 9.86 -0.91
N LYS A 96 -15.66 10.71 -1.94
CA LYS A 96 -16.64 10.50 -3.01
C LYS A 96 -16.39 9.16 -3.74
N GLN A 97 -15.12 8.82 -4.03
CA GLN A 97 -14.82 7.55 -4.69
C GLN A 97 -15.18 6.35 -3.79
N LEU A 98 -14.88 6.41 -2.50
CA LEU A 98 -15.24 5.37 -1.54
C LEU A 98 -16.76 5.18 -1.46
N SER A 99 -17.54 6.26 -1.46
CA SER A 99 -19.02 6.20 -1.33
C SER A 99 -19.72 5.59 -2.55
N ILE A 100 -19.09 5.54 -3.71
CA ILE A 100 -19.66 4.94 -4.92
C ILE A 100 -19.18 3.51 -5.19
N GLU A 101 -18.20 3.03 -4.43
CA GLU A 101 -17.75 1.66 -4.53
C GLU A 101 -18.78 0.72 -3.91
N LYS A 102 -18.91 -0.48 -4.48
CA LYS A 102 -19.83 -1.49 -3.95
C LYS A 102 -19.34 -2.02 -2.62
N ASP A 103 -20.27 -2.25 -1.71
CA ASP A 103 -20.01 -2.95 -0.47
C ASP A 103 -19.44 -4.34 -0.74
N ARG A 104 -18.49 -4.74 0.09
CA ARG A 104 -17.79 -6.01 -0.01
C ARG A 104 -17.84 -6.73 1.33
N LEU A 105 -18.07 -8.03 1.28
CA LEU A 105 -18.12 -8.85 2.47
C LEU A 105 -16.79 -8.83 3.22
N ALA A 106 -16.83 -8.56 4.50
CA ALA A 106 -15.69 -8.68 5.42
C ALA A 106 -15.49 -10.16 5.79
N TYR A 107 -14.86 -10.92 4.90
CA TYR A 107 -14.67 -12.37 5.06
C TYR A 107 -13.42 -12.74 5.86
N TYR A 108 -12.49 -11.79 6.06
CA TYR A 108 -11.24 -12.08 6.76
C TYR A 108 -11.48 -12.23 8.27
N PRO A 109 -10.88 -13.22 8.93
CA PRO A 109 -11.03 -13.41 10.38
C PRO A 109 -10.72 -12.13 11.15
N LYS A 110 -11.52 -11.82 12.17
CA LYS A 110 -11.40 -10.64 13.04
C LYS A 110 -11.62 -9.28 12.38
N SER A 111 -11.91 -9.18 11.09
CA SER A 111 -12.15 -7.89 10.42
C SER A 111 -13.32 -7.12 11.05
N THR A 112 -14.38 -7.81 11.45
CA THR A 112 -15.52 -7.22 12.16
C THR A 112 -15.12 -6.72 13.57
N GLU A 113 -14.28 -7.45 14.27
CA GLU A 113 -13.76 -7.04 15.60
C GLU A 113 -12.88 -5.79 15.46
N THR A 114 -12.02 -5.76 14.46
CA THR A 114 -11.19 -4.59 14.14
C THR A 114 -12.05 -3.36 13.85
N LEU A 115 -13.07 -3.49 12.99
CA LEU A 115 -14.01 -2.40 12.71
C LEU A 115 -14.74 -1.92 13.95
N ASN A 116 -15.15 -2.83 14.85
CA ASN A 116 -15.79 -2.49 16.12
C ASN A 116 -14.83 -1.75 17.05
N THR A 117 -13.56 -2.16 17.10
CA THR A 117 -12.53 -1.46 17.88
C THR A 117 -12.33 -0.05 17.36
N LEU A 118 -12.21 0.10 16.04
CA LEU A 118 -12.07 1.40 15.40
C LEU A 118 -13.27 2.32 15.68
N LYS A 119 -14.50 1.78 15.63
CA LYS A 119 -15.73 2.56 15.96
C LYS A 119 -15.77 3.00 17.42
N LYS A 120 -15.43 2.11 18.36
CA LYS A 120 -15.40 2.44 19.80
C LYS A 120 -14.36 3.52 20.11
N ALA A 121 -13.27 3.53 19.41
CA ALA A 121 -12.23 4.54 19.55
C ALA A 121 -12.64 5.93 19.01
N LYS A 122 -13.90 6.12 18.58
CA LYS A 122 -14.46 7.36 18.00
C LYS A 122 -13.70 7.88 16.77
N HIS A 123 -12.94 7.00 16.11
CA HIS A 123 -12.13 7.36 14.96
C HIS A 123 -12.85 7.16 13.62
N ILE A 124 -14.04 6.57 13.63
CA ILE A 124 -14.85 6.34 12.44
C ILE A 124 -16.15 7.16 12.55
N THR A 125 -16.37 8.01 11.56
CA THR A 125 -17.45 9.00 11.58
C THR A 125 -18.76 8.53 10.93
N GLN A 126 -18.80 7.31 10.35
CA GLN A 126 -20.01 6.77 9.72
C GLN A 126 -20.41 5.44 10.33
N GLU A 127 -21.65 5.33 10.73
CA GLU A 127 -22.28 4.06 11.09
C GLU A 127 -22.71 3.34 9.81
N ASN A 128 -22.17 2.14 9.61
CA ASN A 128 -22.56 1.26 8.53
C ASN A 128 -22.75 -0.16 9.08
N ASP A 129 -23.47 -0.98 8.31
CA ASP A 129 -23.67 -2.38 8.67
C ASP A 129 -22.32 -3.09 8.77
N LEU A 130 -22.11 -3.71 9.93
CA LEU A 130 -20.85 -4.42 10.23
C LEU A 130 -20.69 -5.73 9.47
N SER A 131 -21.74 -6.21 8.84
CA SER A 131 -21.70 -7.42 8.00
C SER A 131 -21.02 -7.17 6.66
N CYS A 132 -20.96 -5.92 6.23
CA CYS A 132 -20.31 -5.50 4.99
C CYS A 132 -19.11 -4.62 5.29
N ALA A 133 -18.00 -4.84 4.60
CA ALA A 133 -16.84 -3.96 4.69
C ALA A 133 -17.10 -2.70 3.86
N THR A 134 -17.91 -1.81 4.39
CA THR A 134 -18.11 -0.50 3.77
C THR A 134 -16.85 0.34 3.93
N PRO A 135 -16.43 1.08 2.90
CA PRO A 135 -15.29 1.96 3.01
C PRO A 135 -15.53 3.04 4.08
N HIS A 136 -14.70 3.06 5.10
CA HIS A 136 -14.75 4.07 6.13
C HIS A 136 -13.60 5.05 5.97
N LEU A 137 -13.94 6.30 5.98
CA LEU A 137 -12.99 7.39 5.91
C LEU A 137 -13.12 8.21 7.19
N THR A 138 -12.03 8.36 7.88
CA THR A 138 -11.98 9.23 9.05
C THR A 138 -11.41 10.58 8.68
N LYS A 139 -12.08 11.64 9.11
CA LYS A 139 -11.63 13.01 8.95
C LYS A 139 -10.92 13.44 10.23
N ASP A 140 -9.84 14.18 10.08
CA ASP A 140 -9.16 14.91 11.18
C ASP A 140 -8.78 14.01 12.38
N LEU A 141 -8.38 12.76 12.09
CA LEU A 141 -7.76 11.94 13.10
C LEU A 141 -6.35 12.41 13.35
N GLU A 142 -6.12 12.87 14.56
CA GLU A 142 -4.81 12.62 15.13
C GLU A 142 -4.64 11.11 15.13
N LEU A 143 -3.78 10.62 14.23
CA LEU A 143 -3.41 9.22 14.23
C LEU A 143 -2.83 8.94 15.61
N ASN A 144 -3.57 8.21 16.43
CA ASN A 144 -2.97 7.63 17.59
C ASN A 144 -2.05 6.50 17.12
N ASP A 145 -1.10 6.12 17.95
CA ASP A 145 -0.09 5.10 17.64
C ASP A 145 -0.67 3.79 17.10
N TYR A 146 -1.96 3.49 17.38
CA TYR A 146 -2.61 2.28 16.92
C TYR A 146 -2.63 2.16 15.39
N PHE A 147 -2.99 3.22 14.68
CA PHE A 147 -3.15 3.18 13.21
C PHE A 147 -1.83 3.27 12.46
N GLU A 148 -0.84 3.83 13.12
CA GLU A 148 0.53 3.90 12.62
C GLU A 148 1.28 2.57 12.85
N GLN A 149 0.89 1.83 13.91
CA GLN A 149 1.59 0.63 14.36
C GLN A 149 0.88 -0.68 14.02
N ASN A 150 -0.35 -0.65 13.51
CA ASN A 150 -1.12 -1.86 13.22
C ASN A 150 -1.76 -1.83 11.84
N GLU A 151 -1.69 -2.95 11.13
CA GLU A 151 -2.49 -3.16 9.93
C GLU A 151 -3.97 -3.29 10.31
N VAL A 152 -4.81 -2.47 9.72
CA VAL A 152 -6.23 -2.47 10.08
C VAL A 152 -7.06 -3.56 9.41
N TRP A 153 -6.54 -4.25 8.39
CA TRP A 153 -7.22 -5.33 7.66
C TRP A 153 -8.70 -5.02 7.43
N SER A 154 -8.95 -3.84 6.88
CA SER A 154 -10.29 -3.34 6.60
C SER A 154 -10.23 -2.30 5.48
N SER A 155 -11.41 -1.87 5.01
CA SER A 155 -11.54 -0.83 3.98
C SER A 155 -11.30 0.61 4.49
N THR A 156 -10.58 0.78 5.59
CA THR A 156 -10.37 2.07 6.25
C THR A 156 -9.08 2.74 5.80
N LEU A 157 -9.15 4.02 5.44
CA LEU A 157 -8.02 4.90 5.13
C LEU A 157 -7.88 5.97 6.21
N PHE A 158 -6.62 6.36 6.49
CA PHE A 158 -6.27 7.43 7.42
C PHE A 158 -5.50 8.54 6.71
N PHE A 159 -5.63 9.77 7.23
CA PHE A 159 -4.95 10.94 6.70
C PHE A 159 -4.01 11.51 7.75
N LYS A 160 -2.75 11.63 7.39
CA LYS A 160 -1.74 12.33 8.20
C LYS A 160 -1.38 13.63 7.52
N TYR A 161 -1.49 14.72 8.22
CA TYR A 161 -1.07 16.03 7.74
C TYR A 161 0.31 16.38 8.33
N ILE A 162 1.24 16.76 7.46
CA ILE A 162 2.60 17.16 7.84
C ILE A 162 2.77 18.64 7.59
N GLU A 163 3.14 19.37 8.63
CA GLU A 163 3.54 20.78 8.53
C GLU A 163 4.86 20.92 7.78
N TYR A 164 4.95 21.87 6.89
CA TYR A 164 6.13 22.07 6.06
C TYR A 164 6.32 23.54 5.71
N SER A 165 7.56 23.96 5.53
CA SER A 165 7.93 25.30 5.09
C SER A 165 8.07 25.39 3.57
N ASP A 166 8.61 24.35 2.94
CA ASP A 166 8.80 24.23 1.49
C ASP A 166 8.78 22.76 1.02
N GLU A 167 8.88 22.55 -0.29
CA GLU A 167 8.79 21.20 -0.87
C GLU A 167 9.88 20.25 -0.35
N LEU A 168 11.09 20.75 -0.08
CA LEU A 168 12.19 19.92 0.44
C LEU A 168 11.97 19.53 1.91
N ASP A 169 11.54 20.46 2.73
CA ASP A 169 11.16 20.21 4.12
C ASP A 169 10.02 19.16 4.20
N PHE A 170 9.03 19.25 3.30
CA PHE A 170 8.00 18.22 3.21
C PHE A 170 8.58 16.84 2.87
N VAL A 171 9.51 16.78 1.90
CA VAL A 171 10.17 15.52 1.53
C VAL A 171 10.87 14.91 2.74
N GLU A 172 11.67 15.68 3.45
CA GLU A 172 12.44 15.20 4.60
C GLU A 172 11.54 14.77 5.76
N LYS A 173 10.55 15.59 6.11
CA LYS A 173 9.62 15.28 7.19
C LYS A 173 8.73 14.09 6.89
N SER A 174 8.24 13.96 5.65
CA SER A 174 7.43 12.81 5.25
C SER A 174 8.23 11.50 5.25
N ILE A 175 9.47 11.52 4.79
CA ILE A 175 10.38 10.38 4.87
C ILE A 175 10.66 10.00 6.33
N ASN A 176 11.01 11.00 7.17
CA ASN A 176 11.26 10.75 8.59
C ASN A 176 10.03 10.14 9.28
N TYR A 177 8.84 10.65 8.99
CA TYR A 177 7.60 10.14 9.55
C TYR A 177 7.37 8.67 9.16
N VAL A 178 7.41 8.33 7.87
CA VAL A 178 7.09 6.98 7.43
C VAL A 178 8.18 5.96 7.78
N ASN A 179 9.45 6.37 7.84
CA ASN A 179 10.53 5.47 8.23
C ASN A 179 10.57 5.16 9.73
N ASN A 180 10.09 6.08 10.59
CA ASN A 180 10.31 5.99 12.04
C ASN A 180 9.03 5.86 12.88
N GLN A 181 7.86 6.24 12.33
CA GLN A 181 6.61 6.24 13.06
C GLN A 181 5.56 5.29 12.46
N VAL A 182 5.79 4.74 11.28
CA VAL A 182 4.86 3.84 10.61
C VAL A 182 5.43 2.44 10.59
N TRP A 183 4.65 1.48 11.10
CA TRP A 183 5.07 0.08 11.19
C TRP A 183 5.16 -0.59 9.82
N GLY A 184 6.20 -1.39 9.66
CA GLY A 184 6.44 -2.17 8.45
C GLY A 184 7.22 -1.39 7.40
N ASN A 185 7.86 -2.14 6.51
CA ASN A 185 8.76 -1.60 5.50
C ASN A 185 8.73 -2.39 4.17
N LEU A 186 7.54 -3.00 3.87
CA LEU A 186 7.33 -3.76 2.63
C LEU A 186 7.23 -2.83 1.42
N GLY A 187 6.37 -1.82 1.48
CA GLY A 187 6.20 -0.94 0.35
C GLY A 187 5.61 0.44 0.68
N ALA A 188 6.04 1.45 -0.05
CA ALA A 188 5.56 2.82 0.03
C ALA A 188 5.28 3.40 -1.35
N ALA A 189 4.24 4.23 -1.45
CA ALA A 189 3.90 4.98 -2.66
C ALA A 189 4.22 6.46 -2.50
N VAL A 190 4.75 7.09 -3.56
CA VAL A 190 4.93 8.54 -3.65
C VAL A 190 4.20 9.05 -4.88
N LEU A 191 3.24 9.93 -4.71
CA LEU A 191 2.54 10.59 -5.81
C LEU A 191 3.16 11.96 -6.07
N ILE A 192 4.00 12.03 -7.10
CA ILE A 192 4.75 13.23 -7.47
C ILE A 192 4.57 13.56 -8.95
N LYS A 193 3.98 14.72 -9.23
CA LYS A 193 3.73 15.18 -10.60
C LYS A 193 5.03 15.57 -11.27
N ARG A 194 5.20 15.14 -12.53
CA ARG A 194 6.41 15.41 -13.34
C ARG A 194 7.69 14.97 -12.62
N HIS A 195 7.70 13.77 -12.05
CA HIS A 195 8.80 13.20 -11.28
C HIS A 195 10.16 13.22 -12.00
N ASN A 196 10.16 13.24 -13.32
CA ASN A 196 11.36 13.20 -14.17
C ASN A 196 11.81 14.57 -14.68
N ASN A 197 11.13 15.69 -14.34
CA ASN A 197 11.64 17.01 -14.70
C ASN A 197 12.80 17.40 -13.77
N LYS A 198 13.66 18.35 -14.21
CA LYS A 198 14.88 18.74 -13.50
C LYS A 198 14.63 19.09 -12.01
N LYS A 199 13.56 19.84 -11.70
CA LYS A 199 13.21 20.23 -10.34
C LYS A 199 12.76 19.01 -9.51
N ASN A 200 11.78 18.28 -9.98
CA ASN A 200 11.14 17.21 -9.19
C ASN A 200 11.96 15.93 -9.18
N LYS A 201 12.92 15.78 -10.09
CA LYS A 201 13.87 14.67 -10.08
C LYS A 201 14.67 14.61 -8.78
N ILE A 202 15.10 15.75 -8.27
CA ILE A 202 15.82 15.84 -6.97
C ILE A 202 14.96 15.24 -5.84
N TYR A 203 13.69 15.62 -5.77
CA TYR A 203 12.76 15.08 -4.77
C TYR A 203 12.49 13.60 -4.97
N THR A 204 12.29 13.19 -6.23
CA THR A 204 12.08 11.78 -6.58
C THR A 204 13.29 10.93 -6.17
N ASP A 205 14.49 11.37 -6.53
CA ASP A 205 15.74 10.70 -6.18
C ASP A 205 15.92 10.63 -4.63
N THR A 206 15.54 11.69 -3.91
CA THR A 206 15.58 11.72 -2.44
C THR A 206 14.61 10.70 -1.84
N TYR A 207 13.36 10.64 -2.33
CA TYR A 207 12.40 9.63 -1.88
C TYR A 207 12.91 8.20 -2.15
N THR A 208 13.37 7.94 -3.36
CA THR A 208 13.84 6.59 -3.74
C THR A 208 15.10 6.17 -2.98
N ALA A 209 15.98 7.11 -2.66
CA ALA A 209 17.18 6.84 -1.88
C ALA A 209 16.88 6.61 -0.39
N LYS A 210 16.07 7.49 0.24
CA LYS A 210 15.92 7.57 1.68
C LYS A 210 14.72 6.83 2.28
N LEU A 211 13.73 6.43 1.49
CA LEU A 211 12.63 5.59 1.99
C LEU A 211 13.13 4.17 2.27
N ASN A 212 12.99 3.69 3.50
CA ASN A 212 13.41 2.38 3.94
C ASN A 212 12.28 1.34 3.74
N TYR A 213 11.92 1.11 2.48
CA TYR A 213 10.89 0.17 2.07
C TYR A 213 11.44 -0.76 1.00
N GLY A 214 11.07 -2.05 1.04
CA GLY A 214 11.52 -3.02 0.06
C GLY A 214 11.02 -2.73 -1.36
N THR A 215 9.88 -2.05 -1.48
CA THR A 215 9.38 -1.50 -2.76
C THR A 215 8.98 -0.05 -2.59
N VAL A 216 9.57 0.84 -3.39
CA VAL A 216 9.17 2.25 -3.49
C VAL A 216 8.52 2.49 -4.85
N ALA A 217 7.26 2.90 -4.86
CA ALA A 217 6.51 3.11 -6.09
C ALA A 217 6.25 4.61 -6.34
N ILE A 218 6.85 5.14 -7.37
CA ILE A 218 6.63 6.50 -7.84
C ILE A 218 5.43 6.53 -8.78
N ASN A 219 4.37 7.20 -8.34
CA ASN A 219 3.10 7.32 -9.08
C ASN A 219 2.36 6.00 -9.33
N GLU A 220 2.65 4.98 -8.52
CA GLU A 220 2.03 3.67 -8.65
C GLU A 220 1.70 3.06 -7.28
N TRP A 221 0.92 1.99 -7.27
CA TRP A 221 0.70 1.16 -6.10
C TRP A 221 1.85 0.15 -5.97
N PRO A 222 2.51 0.03 -4.81
CA PRO A 222 3.65 -0.87 -4.63
C PRO A 222 3.36 -2.34 -4.96
N ALA A 223 2.10 -2.78 -4.82
CA ALA A 223 1.71 -4.16 -5.16
C ALA A 223 2.01 -4.57 -6.61
N LEU A 224 2.16 -3.60 -7.53
CA LEU A 224 2.56 -3.94 -8.90
C LEU A 224 4.01 -4.45 -8.97
N GLY A 225 4.84 -4.15 -7.96
CA GLY A 225 6.18 -4.74 -7.82
C GLY A 225 6.13 -6.26 -7.60
N PHE A 226 5.14 -6.75 -6.85
CA PHE A 226 4.92 -8.18 -6.64
C PHE A 226 4.60 -8.93 -7.94
N ILE A 227 3.91 -8.28 -8.89
CA ILE A 227 3.53 -8.89 -10.17
C ILE A 227 4.73 -9.03 -11.12
N ILE A 228 5.83 -8.31 -10.86
CA ILE A 228 7.04 -8.33 -11.68
C ILE A 228 8.01 -9.38 -11.12
N PRO A 229 8.12 -10.59 -11.72
CA PRO A 229 8.89 -11.69 -11.14
C PRO A 229 10.40 -11.42 -11.08
N THR A 230 10.89 -10.48 -11.87
CA THR A 230 12.30 -10.06 -11.91
C THR A 230 12.65 -9.01 -10.87
N MET A 231 11.65 -8.45 -10.17
CA MET A 231 11.84 -7.47 -9.12
C MET A 231 11.88 -8.18 -7.78
N PRO A 232 12.96 -8.06 -6.98
CA PRO A 232 13.00 -8.60 -5.64
C PRO A 232 11.83 -8.07 -4.79
N TRP A 233 11.16 -8.97 -4.07
CA TRP A 233 10.03 -8.63 -3.22
C TRP A 233 10.25 -9.11 -1.79
N GLY A 234 10.10 -8.21 -0.82
CA GLY A 234 10.26 -8.47 0.61
C GLY A 234 10.32 -7.18 1.40
N GLY A 235 10.48 -7.28 2.72
CA GLY A 235 10.75 -6.14 3.60
C GLY A 235 12.09 -5.48 3.29
N PHE A 236 12.24 -4.21 3.66
CA PHE A 236 13.54 -3.54 3.55
C PHE A 236 14.59 -4.27 4.42
N PRO A 237 15.81 -4.48 3.92
CA PRO A 237 16.84 -5.21 4.66
C PRO A 237 17.20 -4.59 6.02
N GLY A 238 17.59 -5.45 6.96
CA GLY A 238 18.03 -5.06 8.29
C GLY A 238 17.03 -5.35 9.41
N ASN A 239 15.86 -5.89 9.10
CA ASN A 239 14.89 -6.35 10.09
C ASN A 239 15.49 -7.47 10.96
N LYS A 240 15.18 -7.45 12.25
CA LYS A 240 15.71 -8.40 13.24
C LYS A 240 14.61 -9.34 13.73
N ASP A 241 15.00 -10.48 14.23
CA ASP A 241 14.05 -11.44 14.82
C ASP A 241 13.24 -10.85 16.00
N SER A 242 13.84 -9.91 16.74
CA SER A 242 13.18 -9.20 17.83
C SER A 242 12.27 -8.07 17.36
N ASP A 243 12.44 -7.62 16.11
CA ASP A 243 11.64 -6.58 15.45
C ASP A 243 11.56 -6.92 13.95
N ILE A 244 10.65 -7.82 13.63
CA ILE A 244 10.59 -8.46 12.31
C ILE A 244 10.04 -7.54 11.22
N GLN A 245 9.32 -6.48 11.58
CA GLN A 245 8.71 -5.55 10.63
C GLN A 245 7.99 -6.31 9.49
N SER A 246 8.26 -5.97 8.25
CA SER A 246 7.70 -6.66 7.07
C SER A 246 8.42 -7.94 6.65
N GLY A 247 9.27 -8.49 7.52
CA GLY A 247 9.94 -9.77 7.28
C GLY A 247 11.41 -9.66 6.90
N GLN A 248 12.01 -10.81 6.60
CA GLN A 248 13.41 -10.97 6.26
C GLN A 248 13.57 -11.77 4.96
N GLY A 249 14.55 -11.40 4.13
CA GLY A 249 14.79 -12.04 2.86
C GLY A 249 13.78 -11.65 1.77
N TYR A 250 13.68 -12.44 0.74
CA TYR A 250 12.86 -12.16 -0.44
C TYR A 250 11.99 -13.36 -0.80
N VAL A 251 10.75 -13.15 -1.18
CA VAL A 251 9.85 -14.21 -1.67
C VAL A 251 10.03 -14.49 -3.15
N HIS A 252 10.50 -13.52 -3.92
CA HIS A 252 11.04 -13.77 -5.26
C HIS A 252 12.21 -12.83 -5.57
N ASN A 253 13.18 -13.38 -6.28
CA ASN A 253 14.37 -12.72 -6.77
C ASN A 253 14.88 -13.54 -7.97
N ALA A 254 14.17 -13.48 -9.10
CA ALA A 254 14.40 -14.34 -10.26
C ALA A 254 15.78 -14.21 -10.89
N TYR A 255 16.47 -13.09 -10.69
CA TYR A 255 17.84 -12.89 -11.15
C TYR A 255 18.91 -13.20 -10.09
N PHE A 256 18.51 -13.70 -8.92
CA PHE A 256 19.44 -14.08 -7.85
C PHE A 256 20.39 -12.95 -7.44
N PHE A 257 19.91 -11.72 -7.38
CA PHE A 257 20.73 -10.63 -6.84
C PHE A 257 21.16 -10.96 -5.41
N GLU A 258 22.44 -10.83 -5.11
CA GLU A 258 22.99 -11.23 -3.82
C GLU A 258 22.48 -10.38 -2.65
N SER A 259 22.35 -9.07 -2.85
CA SER A 259 21.96 -8.15 -1.77
C SER A 259 21.15 -6.98 -2.32
N PRO A 260 19.95 -7.24 -2.89
CA PRO A 260 19.11 -6.16 -3.37
C PRO A 260 18.62 -5.34 -2.18
N LEU A 261 18.76 -4.01 -2.25
CA LEU A 261 18.33 -3.12 -1.17
C LEU A 261 16.83 -2.87 -1.24
N LYS A 262 16.33 -2.55 -2.42
CA LYS A 262 14.92 -2.29 -2.69
C LYS A 262 14.60 -2.33 -4.19
N GLY A 263 13.35 -2.56 -4.53
CA GLY A 263 12.82 -2.34 -5.85
C GLY A 263 12.22 -0.93 -5.99
N VAL A 264 12.40 -0.30 -7.15
CA VAL A 264 11.78 1.01 -7.45
C VAL A 264 10.95 0.92 -8.71
N LEU A 265 9.66 1.26 -8.59
CA LEU A 265 8.73 1.37 -9.72
C LEU A 265 8.53 2.82 -10.11
N TYR A 266 8.54 3.08 -11.41
CA TYR A 266 8.19 4.40 -11.95
C TYR A 266 7.00 4.29 -12.89
N SER A 267 5.99 5.13 -12.68
CA SER A 267 4.82 5.23 -13.54
C SER A 267 4.52 6.69 -13.87
N LYS A 268 3.72 6.89 -14.92
CA LYS A 268 3.18 8.21 -15.23
C LYS A 268 2.23 8.66 -14.12
N PHE A 269 2.27 9.94 -13.76
CA PHE A 269 1.40 10.50 -12.74
C PHE A 269 -0.08 10.25 -13.05
N LYS A 270 -0.46 10.39 -14.30
CA LYS A 270 -1.79 10.04 -14.81
C LYS A 270 -1.66 9.42 -16.20
N LEU A 271 -2.35 8.31 -16.43
CA LEU A 271 -2.48 7.76 -17.78
C LEU A 271 -3.50 8.58 -18.61
N PRO A 272 -3.26 8.75 -19.91
CA PRO A 272 -4.23 9.41 -20.78
C PRO A 272 -5.44 8.49 -21.02
N PHE A 273 -6.62 9.06 -21.14
CA PHE A 273 -7.87 8.49 -21.63
C PHE A 273 -8.53 7.39 -20.80
N VAL A 274 -7.81 6.40 -20.26
CA VAL A 274 -8.41 5.22 -19.61
C VAL A 274 -7.75 4.95 -18.27
N ASP A 275 -8.56 4.61 -17.26
CA ASP A 275 -8.05 4.08 -16.00
C ASP A 275 -7.44 2.68 -16.23
N PRO A 276 -6.35 2.33 -15.55
CA PRO A 276 -5.79 0.98 -15.58
C PRO A 276 -6.84 -0.10 -15.31
N VAL A 277 -6.68 -1.28 -15.90
CA VAL A 277 -7.62 -2.40 -15.73
C VAL A 277 -7.75 -2.88 -14.30
N TRP A 278 -6.75 -2.62 -13.46
CA TRP A 278 -6.76 -2.98 -12.05
C TRP A 278 -7.49 -1.97 -11.15
N PHE A 279 -7.87 -0.78 -11.67
CA PHE A 279 -8.67 0.17 -10.91
C PHE A 279 -10.09 -0.38 -10.67
N THR A 280 -10.61 -0.23 -9.45
CA THR A 280 -11.99 -0.62 -9.09
C THR A 280 -13.02 0.11 -9.96
N SER A 281 -12.69 1.32 -10.40
CA SER A 281 -13.51 2.11 -11.35
C SER A 281 -13.55 1.53 -12.77
N ASN A 282 -12.61 0.65 -13.15
CA ASN A 282 -12.56 0.05 -14.48
C ASN A 282 -13.45 -1.20 -14.55
N LYS A 283 -14.64 -1.05 -15.12
CA LYS A 283 -15.62 -2.13 -15.25
C LYS A 283 -15.20 -3.24 -16.23
N LYS A 284 -14.13 -3.05 -17.00
CA LYS A 284 -13.65 -4.01 -18.00
C LYS A 284 -12.67 -5.03 -17.42
N GLY A 285 -12.17 -4.83 -16.20
CA GLY A 285 -11.12 -5.66 -15.60
C GLY A 285 -11.39 -7.16 -15.70
N THR A 286 -12.57 -7.63 -15.31
CA THR A 286 -12.96 -9.06 -15.41
C THR A 286 -12.90 -9.58 -16.85
N LYS A 287 -13.39 -8.80 -17.82
CA LYS A 287 -13.37 -9.20 -19.24
C LYS A 287 -11.93 -9.28 -19.75
N VAL A 288 -11.08 -8.30 -19.39
CA VAL A 288 -9.67 -8.25 -19.79
C VAL A 288 -8.90 -9.42 -19.19
N PHE A 289 -9.03 -9.67 -17.89
CA PHE A 289 -8.32 -10.78 -17.23
C PHE A 289 -8.77 -12.15 -17.77
N LYS A 290 -10.05 -12.33 -18.02
CA LYS A 290 -10.54 -13.56 -18.69
C LYS A 290 -9.92 -13.75 -20.09
N ARG A 291 -9.78 -12.68 -20.87
CA ARG A 291 -9.13 -12.75 -22.19
C ARG A 291 -7.61 -12.96 -22.08
N LEU A 292 -6.98 -12.38 -21.09
CA LEU A 292 -5.57 -12.63 -20.78
C LEU A 292 -5.32 -14.11 -20.45
N THR A 293 -6.18 -14.73 -19.62
CA THR A 293 -6.09 -16.17 -19.33
C THR A 293 -6.20 -17.01 -20.59
N TYR A 294 -7.16 -16.74 -21.47
CA TYR A 294 -7.25 -17.45 -22.75
C TYR A 294 -6.02 -17.27 -23.63
N TYR A 295 -5.46 -16.07 -23.66
CA TYR A 295 -4.23 -15.82 -24.40
C TYR A 295 -3.02 -16.54 -23.79
N GLN A 296 -2.96 -16.67 -22.47
CA GLN A 296 -1.89 -17.45 -21.80
C GLN A 296 -2.00 -18.96 -22.04
N ILE A 297 -3.21 -19.48 -22.20
CA ILE A 297 -3.44 -20.90 -22.54
C ILE A 297 -3.12 -21.17 -24.01
N ASP A 298 -3.50 -20.26 -24.91
CA ASP A 298 -3.29 -20.35 -26.34
C ASP A 298 -2.82 -19.00 -26.88
N ASN A 299 -1.52 -18.88 -27.15
CA ASN A 299 -0.85 -17.68 -27.65
C ASN A 299 -1.20 -17.33 -29.10
N SER A 300 -2.40 -17.69 -29.57
CA SER A 300 -2.83 -17.38 -30.91
C SER A 300 -3.01 -15.88 -31.14
N LYS A 301 -2.74 -15.43 -32.37
CA LYS A 301 -2.98 -14.03 -32.81
C LYS A 301 -4.42 -13.61 -32.55
N LEU A 302 -5.38 -14.53 -32.72
CA LEU A 302 -6.80 -14.26 -32.49
C LEU A 302 -7.08 -13.94 -31.02
N ASN A 303 -6.50 -14.68 -30.07
CA ASN A 303 -6.65 -14.41 -28.64
C ASN A 303 -5.97 -13.10 -28.24
N LEU A 304 -4.82 -12.76 -28.83
CA LEU A 304 -4.18 -11.47 -28.63
C LEU A 304 -5.08 -10.31 -29.11
N ILE A 305 -5.65 -10.43 -30.30
CA ILE A 305 -6.58 -9.42 -30.84
C ILE A 305 -7.79 -9.25 -29.90
N LYS A 306 -8.43 -10.37 -29.48
CA LYS A 306 -9.55 -10.35 -28.53
C LYS A 306 -9.17 -9.69 -27.20
N LEU A 307 -7.96 -9.93 -26.69
CA LEU A 307 -7.44 -9.29 -25.48
C LEU A 307 -7.31 -7.77 -25.65
N ILE A 308 -6.67 -7.31 -26.73
CA ILE A 308 -6.50 -5.89 -27.05
C ILE A 308 -7.87 -5.20 -27.16
N PHE A 309 -8.79 -5.76 -27.92
CA PHE A 309 -10.15 -5.22 -28.04
C PHE A 309 -10.88 -5.14 -26.71
N SER A 310 -10.72 -6.14 -25.83
CA SER A 310 -11.36 -6.13 -24.51
C SER A 310 -10.83 -5.03 -23.58
N ALA A 311 -9.60 -4.57 -23.78
CA ALA A 311 -8.99 -3.49 -23.03
C ALA A 311 -9.42 -2.11 -23.57
N LEU A 312 -9.70 -1.98 -24.85
CA LEU A 312 -10.04 -0.72 -25.51
C LEU A 312 -11.54 -0.42 -25.50
N ILE A 313 -12.37 -1.43 -25.70
CA ILE A 313 -13.84 -1.35 -25.80
C ILE A 313 -14.52 -2.00 -24.60
#